data_ceb2b3cab0d2050bdb195151f794e134
#
_entry.id   ceb2b3cab0d2050bdb195151f794e134
#
_cell.length_a   1.000
_cell.length_b   1.000
_cell.length_c   1.000
_cell.angle_alpha   90.00
_cell.angle_beta   90.00
_cell.angle_gamma   90.00
#
_symmetry.space_group_name_H-M   'P 1'
#
loop_
_entity.id
_entity.type
_entity.pdbx_description
1 polymer ?
#
loop_
_entity_poly.entity_id
_entity_poly.type
_entity_poly.pdbx_seq_one_letter_code
_entity_poly.pdbx_strand_id
1 'polypeptide(L)'
;MRRVRAVAAGAAVLTVAAGLGVRTVADGAFATYAGDALYTVLVCALVALCAPRARPLAVSGAGLGISWAVEFLQLTGVPVELSEHSTAARLVLGSTFNAPDLLGYAVGAAAAWAGCAAATSGATAPRTAASR
;
A
#
# COMPACT_ATOMS: atom_id res chain seq x y z
N MET A 1 -18.15 -9.06 -2.12
CA MET A 1 -17.07 -9.22 -3.08
C MET A 1 -16.90 -8.02 -4.00
N ARG A 2 -17.91 -7.66 -4.75
CA ARG A 2 -17.86 -6.50 -5.66
C ARG A 2 -17.52 -5.20 -4.93
N ARG A 3 -18.14 -4.97 -3.76
CA ARG A 3 -17.89 -3.76 -2.95
C ARG A 3 -16.43 -3.68 -2.47
N VAL A 4 -15.88 -4.76 -1.96
CA VAL A 4 -14.47 -4.79 -1.49
C VAL A 4 -13.53 -4.51 -2.64
N ARG A 5 -13.74 -5.13 -3.80
CA ARG A 5 -12.92 -4.87 -4.99
C ARG A 5 -13.04 -3.45 -5.49
N ALA A 6 -14.25 -2.87 -5.50
CA ALA A 6 -14.45 -1.48 -5.90
C ALA A 6 -13.73 -0.50 -4.96
N VAL A 7 -13.83 -0.72 -3.65
CA VAL A 7 -13.12 0.10 -2.64
C VAL A 7 -11.61 -0.06 -2.79
N ALA A 8 -11.11 -1.29 -2.95
CA ALA A 8 -9.70 -1.55 -3.13
C ALA A 8 -9.16 -0.94 -4.44
N ALA A 9 -9.90 -1.01 -5.53
CA ALA A 9 -9.53 -0.37 -6.79
C ALA A 9 -9.49 1.16 -6.66
N GLY A 10 -10.50 1.76 -6.01
CA GLY A 10 -10.52 3.19 -5.71
C GLY A 10 -9.35 3.61 -4.83
N ALA A 11 -9.05 2.84 -3.78
CA ALA A 11 -7.90 3.07 -2.91
C ALA A 11 -6.58 2.99 -3.69
N ALA A 12 -6.44 2.01 -4.58
CA ALA A 12 -5.24 1.89 -5.42
C ALA A 12 -5.04 3.11 -6.32
N VAL A 13 -6.08 3.55 -7.00
CA VAL A 13 -6.04 4.74 -7.89
C VAL A 13 -5.69 6.00 -7.09
N LEU A 14 -6.36 6.22 -5.95
CA LEU A 14 -6.11 7.38 -5.08
C LEU A 14 -4.69 7.35 -4.52
N THR A 15 -4.19 6.19 -4.16
CA THR A 15 -2.82 6.04 -3.64
C THR A 15 -1.77 6.35 -4.69
N VAL A 16 -1.96 5.90 -5.93
CA VAL A 16 -1.08 6.25 -7.04
C VAL A 16 -1.11 7.76 -7.30
N ALA A 17 -2.30 8.36 -7.35
CA ALA A 17 -2.45 9.80 -7.53
C ALA A 17 -1.79 10.61 -6.40
N ALA A 18 -1.97 10.18 -5.14
CA ALA A 18 -1.34 10.80 -3.99
C ALA A 18 0.20 10.67 -4.03
N GLY A 19 0.72 9.51 -4.38
CA GLY A 19 2.17 9.25 -4.50
C GLY A 19 2.82 10.11 -5.58
N LEU A 20 2.16 10.25 -6.72
CA LEU A 20 2.63 11.14 -7.79
C LEU A 20 2.53 12.62 -7.34
N GLY A 21 1.44 13.02 -6.67
CA GLY A 21 1.26 14.37 -6.15
C GLY A 21 2.32 14.74 -5.09
N VAL A 22 2.63 13.86 -4.16
CA VAL A 22 3.69 14.11 -3.15
C VAL A 22 5.03 14.39 -3.82
N ARG A 23 5.37 13.63 -4.88
CA ARG A 23 6.61 13.84 -5.63
C ARG A 23 6.71 15.18 -6.36
N THR A 24 5.59 15.81 -6.63
CA THR A 24 5.56 17.12 -7.33
C THR A 24 5.61 18.30 -6.36
N VAL A 25 5.19 18.12 -5.09
CA VAL A 25 5.03 19.24 -4.14
C VAL A 25 5.92 19.12 -2.91
N ALA A 26 6.58 18.01 -2.68
CA ALA A 26 7.39 17.76 -1.51
C ALA A 26 8.74 17.13 -1.87
N ASP A 27 9.76 17.50 -1.11
CA ASP A 27 11.12 16.99 -1.23
C ASP A 27 11.63 16.45 0.11
N GLY A 28 12.78 15.80 0.06
CA GLY A 28 13.51 15.34 1.25
C GLY A 28 12.85 14.17 1.96
N ALA A 29 13.11 14.07 3.26
CA ALA A 29 12.70 12.94 4.09
C ALA A 29 11.18 12.73 4.12
N PHE A 30 10.39 13.80 4.15
CA PHE A 30 8.93 13.70 4.14
C PHE A 30 8.41 13.03 2.88
N ALA A 31 8.91 13.44 1.70
CA ALA A 31 8.50 12.85 0.43
C ALA A 31 8.87 11.36 0.36
N THR A 32 10.03 10.99 0.88
CA THR A 32 10.50 9.61 0.94
C THR A 32 9.58 8.76 1.81
N TYR A 33 9.38 9.13 3.08
CA TYR A 33 8.54 8.34 3.99
C TYR A 33 7.07 8.29 3.59
N ALA A 34 6.53 9.40 3.09
CA ALA A 34 5.18 9.43 2.55
C ALA A 34 5.05 8.51 1.32
N GLY A 35 6.05 8.50 0.45
CA GLY A 35 6.13 7.59 -0.69
C GLY A 35 6.14 6.12 -0.27
N ASP A 36 6.92 5.77 0.73
CA ASP A 36 7.02 4.41 1.26
C ASP A 36 5.71 3.95 1.89
N ALA A 37 5.09 4.79 2.70
CA ALA A 37 3.78 4.51 3.29
C ALA A 37 2.71 4.30 2.20
N LEU A 38 2.66 5.18 1.21
CA LEU A 38 1.73 5.07 0.09
C LEU A 38 2.00 3.83 -0.76
N TYR A 39 3.26 3.46 -0.96
CA TYR A 39 3.64 2.23 -1.66
C TYR A 39 3.03 1.01 -0.97
N THR A 40 3.18 0.89 0.34
CA THR A 40 2.61 -0.23 1.10
C THR A 40 1.09 -0.21 1.10
N VAL A 41 0.45 0.95 1.20
CA VAL A 41 -1.02 1.07 1.05
C VAL A 41 -1.46 0.57 -0.32
N LEU A 42 -0.75 0.92 -1.39
CA LEU A 42 -1.02 0.42 -2.74
C LEU A 42 -0.90 -1.11 -2.80
N VAL A 43 0.17 -1.68 -2.26
CA VAL A 43 0.37 -3.14 -2.23
C VAL A 43 -0.77 -3.81 -1.47
N CYS A 44 -1.18 -3.27 -0.31
CA CYS A 44 -2.33 -3.78 0.44
C CYS A 44 -3.63 -3.71 -0.37
N ALA A 45 -3.86 -2.63 -1.11
CA ALA A 45 -5.03 -2.50 -1.99
C ALA A 45 -5.03 -3.58 -3.09
N LEU A 46 -3.87 -3.85 -3.70
CA LEU A 46 -3.71 -4.91 -4.70
C LEU A 46 -3.93 -6.30 -4.10
N VAL A 47 -3.42 -6.55 -2.89
CA VAL A 47 -3.70 -7.80 -2.15
C VAL A 47 -5.20 -7.97 -1.90
N ALA A 48 -5.89 -6.92 -1.47
CA ALA A 48 -7.33 -6.94 -1.25
C ALA A 48 -8.13 -7.17 -2.55
N LEU A 49 -7.64 -6.66 -3.68
CA LEU A 49 -8.23 -6.95 -5.00
C LEU A 49 -8.13 -8.43 -5.37
N CYS A 50 -6.97 -9.03 -5.10
CA CYS A 50 -6.71 -10.44 -5.39
C CYS A 50 -7.41 -11.37 -4.40
N ALA A 51 -7.45 -10.98 -3.12
CA ALA A 51 -8.00 -11.78 -2.02
C ALA A 51 -9.09 -11.01 -1.25
N PRO A 52 -10.25 -10.73 -1.86
CA PRO A 52 -11.29 -9.87 -1.27
C PRO A 52 -11.97 -10.46 -0.02
N ARG A 53 -11.71 -11.72 0.31
CA ARG A 53 -12.19 -12.40 1.53
C ARG A 53 -11.15 -12.40 2.65
N ALA A 54 -9.92 -11.94 2.39
CA ALA A 54 -8.88 -11.94 3.39
C ALA A 54 -9.22 -10.96 4.54
N ARG A 55 -8.82 -11.34 5.75
CA ARG A 55 -8.99 -10.48 6.93
C ARG A 55 -8.10 -9.24 6.81
N PRO A 56 -8.49 -8.11 7.40
CA PRO A 56 -7.68 -6.88 7.37
C PRO A 56 -6.22 -7.09 7.81
N LEU A 57 -6.00 -7.87 8.86
CA LEU A 57 -4.65 -8.19 9.33
C LEU A 57 -3.84 -9.02 8.31
N ALA A 58 -4.47 -9.94 7.61
CA ALA A 58 -3.81 -10.72 6.57
C ALA A 58 -3.45 -9.87 5.36
N VAL A 59 -4.31 -8.94 4.97
CA VAL A 59 -4.07 -7.99 3.87
C VAL A 59 -2.89 -7.08 4.21
N SER A 60 -2.91 -6.44 5.37
CA SER A 60 -1.85 -5.53 5.79
C SER A 60 -0.53 -6.27 6.06
N GLY A 61 -0.58 -7.44 6.66
CA GLY A 61 0.60 -8.27 6.87
C GLY A 61 1.25 -8.75 5.58
N ALA A 62 0.46 -9.15 4.59
CA ALA A 62 0.95 -9.51 3.26
C ALA A 62 1.54 -8.28 2.54
N GLY A 63 0.88 -7.14 2.59
CA GLY A 63 1.38 -5.90 2.01
C GLY A 63 2.70 -5.45 2.60
N LEU A 64 2.82 -5.50 3.93
CA LEU A 64 4.07 -5.20 4.63
C LEU A 64 5.18 -6.20 4.28
N GLY A 65 4.86 -7.48 4.29
CA GLY A 65 5.81 -8.55 3.95
C GLY A 65 6.35 -8.40 2.53
N ILE A 66 5.49 -8.08 1.56
CA ILE A 66 5.90 -7.82 0.17
C ILE A 66 6.79 -6.57 0.10
N SER A 67 6.40 -5.48 0.76
CA SER A 67 7.19 -4.24 0.76
C SER A 67 8.57 -4.44 1.37
N TRP A 68 8.66 -5.15 2.49
CA TRP A 68 9.95 -5.52 3.10
C TRP A 68 10.76 -6.47 2.24
N ALA A 69 10.12 -7.44 1.57
CA ALA A 69 10.80 -8.34 0.66
C ALA A 69 11.43 -7.59 -0.52
N VAL A 70 10.74 -6.61 -1.08
CA VAL A 70 11.27 -5.73 -2.14
C VAL A 70 12.45 -4.93 -1.61
N GLU A 71 12.36 -4.37 -0.41
CA GLU A 71 13.45 -3.61 0.20
C GLU A 71 14.69 -4.48 0.42
N PHE A 72 14.53 -5.69 0.97
CA PHE A 72 15.65 -6.62 1.13
C PHE A 72 16.20 -7.14 -0.21
N LEU A 73 15.35 -7.25 -1.24
CA LEU A 73 15.80 -7.61 -2.58
C LEU A 73 16.79 -6.57 -3.14
N GLN A 74 16.67 -5.32 -2.75
CA GLN A 74 17.59 -4.24 -3.16
C GLN A 74 19.04 -4.50 -2.70
N LEU A 75 19.24 -5.26 -1.63
CA LEU A 75 20.57 -5.68 -1.18
C LEU A 75 21.28 -6.60 -2.18
N THR A 76 20.56 -7.25 -3.07
CA THR A 76 21.14 -8.17 -4.08
C THR A 76 21.72 -7.46 -5.30
N GLY A 77 21.43 -6.15 -5.50
CA GLY A 77 21.80 -5.39 -6.68
C GLY A 77 20.91 -5.62 -7.90
N VAL A 78 20.03 -6.64 -7.89
CA VAL A 78 19.11 -6.90 -9.02
C VAL A 78 18.18 -5.73 -9.32
N PRO A 79 17.56 -5.05 -8.32
CA PRO A 79 16.72 -3.88 -8.61
C PRO A 79 17.48 -2.72 -9.25
N VAL A 80 18.74 -2.51 -8.91
CA VAL A 80 19.59 -1.48 -9.56
C VAL A 80 19.74 -1.77 -11.03
N GLU A 81 20.13 -2.98 -11.40
CA GLU A 81 20.30 -3.39 -12.79
C GLU A 81 19.00 -3.26 -13.60
N LEU A 82 17.88 -3.73 -13.05
CA LEU A 82 16.57 -3.60 -13.69
C LEU A 82 16.12 -2.14 -13.83
N SER A 83 16.46 -1.30 -12.85
CA SER A 83 16.11 0.12 -12.86
C SER A 83 16.86 0.93 -13.93
N GLU A 84 18.03 0.47 -14.35
CA GLU A 84 18.79 1.06 -15.45
C GLU A 84 18.11 0.84 -16.81
N HIS A 85 17.38 -0.26 -16.96
CA HIS A 85 16.74 -0.66 -18.21
C HIS A 85 15.24 -0.38 -18.27
N SER A 86 14.59 -0.09 -17.13
CA SER A 86 13.12 0.07 -17.05
C SER A 86 12.72 1.09 -16.01
N THR A 87 12.02 2.13 -16.45
CA THR A 87 11.39 3.11 -15.54
C THR A 87 10.33 2.45 -14.66
N ALA A 88 9.58 1.49 -15.19
CA ALA A 88 8.58 0.74 -14.41
C ALA A 88 9.26 -0.06 -13.29
N ALA A 89 10.37 -0.74 -13.57
CA ALA A 89 11.14 -1.45 -12.56
C ALA A 89 11.65 -0.50 -11.47
N ARG A 90 12.14 0.66 -11.84
CA ARG A 90 12.59 1.70 -10.89
C ARG A 90 11.48 2.17 -9.97
N LEU A 91 10.27 2.37 -10.50
CA LEU A 91 9.12 2.83 -9.71
C LEU A 91 8.59 1.75 -8.77
N VAL A 92 8.62 0.48 -9.18
CA VAL A 92 8.07 -0.64 -8.42
C VAL A 92 9.07 -1.21 -7.41
N LEU A 93 10.31 -1.45 -7.85
CA LEU A 93 11.33 -2.10 -7.03
C LEU A 93 12.25 -1.12 -6.29
N GLY A 94 12.29 0.13 -6.74
CA GLY A 94 13.31 1.08 -6.27
C GLY A 94 14.70 0.66 -6.73
N SER A 95 15.73 1.25 -6.16
CA SER A 95 17.10 0.96 -6.57
C SER A 95 18.06 0.70 -5.40
N THR A 96 17.84 1.32 -4.25
CA THR A 96 18.80 1.34 -3.16
C THR A 96 18.13 1.03 -1.84
N PHE A 97 18.67 0.05 -1.11
CA PHE A 97 18.21 -0.30 0.24
C PHE A 97 18.43 0.87 1.21
N ASN A 98 17.39 1.17 1.98
CA ASN A 98 17.43 2.20 3.02
C ASN A 98 16.65 1.71 4.25
N ALA A 99 17.34 1.35 5.32
CA ALA A 99 16.73 0.78 6.51
C ALA A 99 15.58 1.61 7.12
N PRO A 100 15.62 2.96 7.16
CA PRO A 100 14.50 3.78 7.61
C PRO A 100 13.21 3.60 6.80
N ASP A 101 13.28 3.21 5.53
CA ASP A 101 12.10 2.99 4.68
C ASP A 101 11.21 1.87 5.21
N LEU A 102 11.79 0.90 5.92
CA LEU A 102 11.05 -0.16 6.61
C LEU A 102 10.01 0.38 7.60
N LEU A 103 10.30 1.50 8.24
CA LEU A 103 9.34 2.19 9.13
C LEU A 103 8.22 2.86 8.33
N GLY A 104 8.53 3.48 7.21
CA GLY A 104 7.54 4.05 6.29
C GLY A 104 6.56 2.99 5.80
N TYR A 105 7.05 1.83 5.41
CA TYR A 105 6.22 0.68 5.02
C TYR A 105 5.33 0.19 6.18
N ALA A 106 5.88 0.13 7.40
CA ALA A 106 5.10 -0.26 8.58
C ALA A 106 3.95 0.72 8.88
N VAL A 107 4.19 2.02 8.75
CA VAL A 107 3.16 3.06 8.89
C VAL A 107 2.07 2.89 7.83
N GLY A 108 2.45 2.65 6.58
CA GLY A 108 1.52 2.38 5.49
C GLY A 108 0.66 1.15 5.73
N ALA A 109 1.26 0.07 6.22
CA ALA A 109 0.54 -1.16 6.57
C ALA A 109 -0.45 -0.94 7.72
N ALA A 110 -0.08 -0.17 8.75
CA ALA A 110 -0.96 0.18 9.85
C ALA A 110 -2.15 1.02 9.37
N ALA A 111 -1.92 1.99 8.49
CA ALA A 111 -2.98 2.80 7.89
C ALA A 111 -3.93 1.94 7.03
N ALA A 112 -3.39 1.03 6.23
CA ALA A 112 -4.19 0.10 5.43
C ALA A 112 -5.03 -0.84 6.31
N TRP A 113 -4.45 -1.36 7.37
CA TRP A 113 -5.19 -2.18 8.34
C TRP A 113 -6.36 -1.39 8.96
N ALA A 114 -6.12 -0.18 9.43
CA ALA A 114 -7.14 0.67 10.01
C ALA A 114 -8.27 0.97 9.02
N GLY A 115 -7.93 1.27 7.78
CA GLY A 115 -8.90 1.51 6.71
C GLY A 115 -9.74 0.29 6.39
N CYS A 116 -9.11 -0.88 6.27
CA CYS A 116 -9.81 -2.15 6.05
C CYS A 116 -10.71 -2.52 7.23
N ALA A 117 -10.24 -2.36 8.46
CA ALA A 117 -11.02 -2.65 9.66
C ALA A 117 -12.24 -1.74 9.77
N ALA A 118 -12.10 -0.45 9.49
CA ALA A 118 -13.20 0.50 9.47
C ALA A 118 -14.25 0.15 8.41
N ALA A 119 -13.80 -0.23 7.21
CA ALA A 119 -14.69 -0.63 6.11
C ALA A 119 -15.51 -1.89 6.44
N THR A 120 -14.91 -2.86 7.13
CA THR A 120 -15.60 -4.08 7.57
C THR A 120 -16.56 -3.83 8.74
N SER A 121 -16.20 -2.97 9.68
CA SER A 121 -17.06 -2.60 10.83
C SER A 121 -18.31 -1.83 10.38
N GLY A 122 -18.20 -0.96 9.40
CA GLY A 122 -19.33 -0.22 8.84
C GLY A 122 -20.34 -1.12 8.09
N ALA A 123 -19.93 -2.31 7.66
CA ALA A 123 -20.81 -3.27 7.00
C ALA A 123 -21.67 -4.08 7.99
N THR A 124 -21.29 -4.13 9.26
CA THR A 124 -21.99 -4.88 10.34
C THR A 124 -22.90 -4.02 11.22
N ALA A 125 -22.99 -2.71 10.97
CA ALA A 125 -23.93 -1.86 11.67
C ALA A 125 -25.36 -2.35 11.40
N PRO A 126 -26.18 -2.69 12.42
CA PRO A 126 -27.54 -3.10 12.22
C PRO A 126 -28.29 -1.92 11.58
N ARG A 127 -28.90 -2.17 10.42
CA ARG A 127 -29.95 -1.28 9.92
C ARG A 127 -31.05 -1.34 10.96
N THR A 128 -31.08 -0.36 11.86
CA THR A 128 -32.27 -0.14 12.67
C THR A 128 -33.42 0.03 11.69
N ALA A 129 -34.26 -1.00 11.64
CA ALA A 129 -35.50 -0.91 10.92
C ALA A 129 -36.25 0.29 11.50
N ALA A 130 -36.33 1.37 10.73
CA ALA A 130 -37.33 2.38 10.97
C ALA A 130 -38.67 1.73 10.68
N SER A 131 -39.21 1.03 11.68
CA SER A 131 -40.60 0.61 11.67
C SER A 131 -41.41 1.87 12.00
N ARG A 132 -42.07 2.40 11.01
CA ARG A 132 -43.47 2.94 11.07
C ARG A 132 -43.75 3.72 9.80
#